data_45c38865bda5afcf6fa4d2bc99357175
#
_entry.id   45c38865bda5afcf6fa4d2bc99357175
#
_cell.length_a   1.000
_cell.length_b   1.000
_cell.length_c   1.000
_cell.angle_alpha   90.00
_cell.angle_beta   90.00
_cell.angle_gamma   90.00
#
_symmetry.space_group_name_H-M   'P 1'
#
loop_
_entity.id
_entity.type
_entity.pdbx_description
1 polymer ?
#
loop_
_entity_poly.entity_id
_entity_poly.type
_entity_poly.pdbx_seq_one_letter_code
_entity_poly.pdbx_strand_id
1 'polypeptide(L)'
;MKKIPTDAKSLTFLNAAIITAHGTFKFQKLLLKEAREIVAEFKDGNRKIQSAIGHAATAELMTMLLKFPVPQNRIDFVQRTEDAALVFKLKKRAPEGVVLTREELEEIGYELGLLTRSA
;
A
#
# COMPACT_ATOMS: atom_id res chain seq x y z
N MET A 1 -9.57 15.26 -11.33
CA MET A 1 -8.64 15.01 -10.23
C MET A 1 -7.25 14.70 -10.76
N LYS A 2 -6.26 15.15 -10.05
CA LYS A 2 -4.88 14.97 -10.48
C LYS A 2 -4.41 13.55 -10.15
N LYS A 3 -4.01 12.81 -11.17
CA LYS A 3 -3.42 11.49 -11.02
C LYS A 3 -1.98 11.63 -10.57
N ILE A 4 -1.55 10.78 -9.63
CA ILE A 4 -0.15 10.74 -9.21
C ILE A 4 0.61 9.87 -10.22
N PRO A 5 1.47 10.46 -11.06
CA PRO A 5 2.20 9.68 -12.04
C PRO A 5 3.29 8.85 -11.39
N THR A 6 3.48 7.64 -11.87
CA THR A 6 4.63 6.84 -11.52
C THR A 6 5.04 5.98 -12.70
N ASP A 7 6.33 5.96 -12.97
CA ASP A 7 6.92 5.11 -13.99
C ASP A 7 7.63 3.88 -13.38
N ALA A 8 7.36 3.63 -12.10
CA ALA A 8 7.88 2.45 -11.42
C ALA A 8 7.44 1.17 -12.13
N LYS A 9 8.28 0.16 -12.09
CA LYS A 9 8.03 -1.13 -12.74
C LYS A 9 7.25 -2.09 -11.87
N SER A 10 7.23 -1.86 -10.56
CA SER A 10 6.51 -2.72 -9.63
C SER A 10 5.82 -1.90 -8.56
N LEU A 11 4.73 -2.47 -8.02
CA LEU A 11 3.99 -1.92 -6.89
C LEU A 11 3.93 -2.98 -5.80
N THR A 12 4.36 -2.62 -4.59
CA THR A 12 4.33 -3.51 -3.44
C THR A 12 3.44 -2.91 -2.37
N PHE A 13 2.55 -3.73 -1.80
CA PHE A 13 1.69 -3.32 -0.70
C PHE A 13 2.42 -3.49 0.62
N LEU A 14 2.44 -2.44 1.44
CA LEU A 14 3.09 -2.43 2.75
C LEU A 14 2.11 -1.95 3.83
N ASN A 15 2.34 -2.38 5.06
CA ASN A 15 1.59 -1.88 6.22
C ASN A 15 2.37 -0.85 7.04
N ALA A 16 3.52 -0.43 6.56
CA ALA A 16 4.33 0.64 7.13
C ALA A 16 5.31 1.15 6.08
N ALA A 17 5.72 2.40 6.20
CA ALA A 17 6.78 2.94 5.35
C ALA A 17 8.10 2.35 5.84
N ILE A 18 8.70 1.49 5.02
CA ILE A 18 9.93 0.78 5.37
C ILE A 18 11.09 1.33 4.54
N ILE A 19 12.08 1.90 5.22
CA ILE A 19 13.29 2.40 4.59
C ILE A 19 14.45 1.59 5.16
N THR A 20 14.98 0.69 4.36
CA THR A 20 16.01 -0.26 4.77
C THR A 20 17.39 0.03 4.18
N ALA A 21 17.50 1.05 3.35
CA ALA A 21 18.75 1.41 2.68
C ALA A 21 18.87 2.92 2.59
N HIS A 22 20.08 3.38 2.40
CA HIS A 22 20.34 4.79 2.14
C HIS A 22 19.80 5.14 0.74
N GLY A 23 19.27 6.32 0.60
CA GLY A 23 18.70 6.76 -0.67
C GLY A 23 17.77 7.95 -0.49
N THR A 24 17.17 8.36 -1.58
CA THR A 24 16.22 9.47 -1.58
C THR A 24 14.82 8.94 -1.81
N PHE A 25 13.97 9.13 -0.83
CA PHE A 25 12.60 8.61 -0.83
C PHE A 25 11.61 9.77 -0.76
N LYS A 26 10.46 9.58 -1.39
CA LYS A 26 9.35 10.51 -1.32
C LYS A 26 8.12 9.74 -0.87
N PHE A 27 7.47 10.22 0.20
CA PHE A 27 6.27 9.62 0.74
C PHE A 27 5.12 10.62 0.59
N GLN A 28 4.12 10.25 -0.19
CA GLN A 28 2.98 11.12 -0.50
C GLN A 28 1.70 10.54 0.04
N LYS A 29 0.91 11.36 0.71
CA LYS A 29 -0.42 10.97 1.16
C LYS A 29 -1.33 10.73 -0.04
N LEU A 30 -2.13 9.67 0.03
CA LEU A 30 -3.10 9.32 -1.01
C LEU A 30 -4.51 9.35 -0.45
N LEU A 31 -5.44 9.80 -1.28
CA LEU A 31 -6.86 9.50 -1.08
C LEU A 31 -7.13 8.08 -1.55
N LEU A 32 -8.18 7.45 -1.01
CA LEU A 32 -8.54 6.09 -1.41
C LEU A 32 -8.76 5.98 -2.92
N LYS A 33 -9.40 6.98 -3.50
CA LYS A 33 -9.62 7.04 -4.95
C LYS A 33 -8.30 7.02 -5.73
N GLU A 34 -7.32 7.78 -5.26
CA GLU A 34 -6.00 7.82 -5.88
C GLU A 34 -5.27 6.48 -5.77
N ALA A 35 -5.37 5.83 -4.61
CA ALA A 35 -4.78 4.51 -4.41
C ALA A 35 -5.37 3.48 -5.37
N ARG A 36 -6.69 3.50 -5.54
CA ARG A 36 -7.38 2.61 -6.50
C ARG A 36 -6.95 2.88 -7.94
N GLU A 37 -6.76 4.13 -8.30
CA GLU A 37 -6.30 4.50 -9.64
C GLU A 37 -4.88 4.00 -9.91
N ILE A 38 -3.99 4.08 -8.92
CA ILE A 38 -2.62 3.58 -9.03
C ILE A 38 -2.62 2.07 -9.24
N VAL A 39 -3.40 1.34 -8.45
CA VAL A 39 -3.50 -0.12 -8.61
C VAL A 39 -4.01 -0.48 -10.00
N ALA A 40 -5.05 0.21 -10.47
CA ALA A 40 -5.61 -0.01 -11.79
C ALA A 40 -4.58 0.27 -12.88
N GLU A 41 -3.79 1.31 -12.73
CA GLU A 41 -2.75 1.67 -13.69
C GLU A 41 -1.67 0.58 -13.81
N PHE A 42 -1.22 0.03 -12.68
CA PHE A 42 -0.26 -1.06 -12.69
C PHE A 42 -0.84 -2.33 -13.29
N LYS A 43 -2.10 -2.65 -12.94
CA LYS A 43 -2.80 -3.81 -13.48
C LYS A 43 -2.97 -3.70 -15.00
N ASP A 44 -3.46 -2.57 -15.48
CA ASP A 44 -3.73 -2.34 -16.90
C ASP A 44 -2.44 -2.29 -17.71
N GLY A 45 -1.36 -1.79 -17.11
CA GLY A 45 -0.04 -1.77 -17.73
C GLY A 45 0.72 -3.09 -17.64
N ASN A 46 0.10 -4.13 -17.08
CA ASN A 46 0.73 -5.46 -16.93
C ASN A 46 2.02 -5.41 -16.12
N ARG A 47 2.12 -4.47 -15.20
CA ARG A 47 3.28 -4.33 -14.33
C ARG A 47 3.15 -5.21 -13.09
N LYS A 48 4.27 -5.54 -12.47
CA LYS A 48 4.30 -6.41 -11.30
C LYS A 48 3.60 -5.76 -10.11
N ILE A 49 2.69 -6.49 -9.47
CA ILE A 49 2.04 -6.11 -8.23
C ILE A 49 2.25 -7.24 -7.23
N GLN A 50 2.77 -6.93 -6.04
CA GLN A 50 3.01 -7.93 -5.01
C GLN A 50 2.64 -7.39 -3.63
N SER A 51 2.45 -8.30 -2.68
CA SER A 51 2.20 -7.96 -1.29
C SER A 51 3.40 -8.31 -0.43
N ALA A 52 3.71 -7.43 0.52
CA ALA A 52 4.66 -7.69 1.60
C ALA A 52 3.96 -7.47 2.95
N ILE A 53 2.66 -7.74 3.01
CA ILE A 53 1.85 -7.60 4.21
C ILE A 53 1.93 -8.92 5.00
N GLY A 54 2.54 -8.86 6.17
CA GLY A 54 2.75 -10.05 7.00
C GLY A 54 1.58 -10.44 7.89
N HIS A 55 0.49 -9.67 7.90
CA HIS A 55 -0.66 -9.89 8.76
C HIS A 55 -1.92 -10.12 7.94
N ALA A 56 -2.61 -11.23 8.17
CA ALA A 56 -3.82 -11.60 7.43
C ALA A 56 -4.92 -10.54 7.55
N ALA A 57 -5.16 -10.02 8.74
CA ALA A 57 -6.20 -9.02 8.96
C ALA A 57 -5.94 -7.74 8.15
N THR A 58 -4.70 -7.27 8.13
CA THR A 58 -4.32 -6.09 7.34
C THR A 58 -4.49 -6.34 5.84
N ALA A 59 -4.09 -7.52 5.37
CA ALA A 59 -4.24 -7.90 3.97
C ALA A 59 -5.71 -7.90 3.55
N GLU A 60 -6.60 -8.42 4.41
CA GLU A 60 -8.04 -8.41 4.14
C GLU A 60 -8.61 -6.99 4.09
N LEU A 61 -8.18 -6.10 4.99
CA LEU A 61 -8.62 -4.70 4.99
C LEU A 61 -8.19 -4.00 3.70
N MET A 62 -6.96 -4.21 3.26
CA MET A 62 -6.48 -3.61 2.01
C MET A 62 -7.22 -4.17 0.80
N THR A 63 -7.51 -5.45 0.79
CA THR A 63 -8.30 -6.08 -0.28
C THR A 63 -9.67 -5.42 -0.38
N MET A 64 -10.32 -5.21 0.75
CA MET A 64 -11.63 -4.56 0.79
C MET A 64 -11.57 -3.12 0.30
N LEU A 65 -10.59 -2.35 0.76
CA LEU A 65 -10.45 -0.94 0.41
C LEU A 65 -10.06 -0.73 -1.04
N LEU A 66 -9.09 -1.49 -1.51
CA LEU A 66 -8.54 -1.31 -2.86
C LEU A 66 -9.35 -2.02 -3.93
N LYS A 67 -10.25 -2.92 -3.54
CA LYS A 67 -11.02 -3.79 -4.46
C LYS A 67 -10.09 -4.56 -5.39
N PHE A 68 -9.00 -5.03 -4.83
CA PHE A 68 -7.96 -5.77 -5.52
C PHE A 68 -7.36 -6.79 -4.54
N PRO A 69 -7.12 -8.04 -4.96
CA PRO A 69 -6.59 -9.05 -4.06
C PRO A 69 -5.24 -8.67 -3.48
N VAL A 70 -5.18 -8.57 -2.16
CA VAL A 70 -3.93 -8.32 -1.42
C VAL A 70 -3.71 -9.51 -0.49
N PRO A 71 -2.88 -10.48 -0.87
CA PRO A 71 -2.66 -11.66 -0.05
C PRO A 71 -1.71 -11.36 1.12
N GLN A 72 -1.84 -12.16 2.17
CA GLN A 72 -0.82 -12.18 3.21
C GLN A 72 0.46 -12.76 2.62
N ASN A 73 1.58 -12.08 2.80
CA ASN A 73 2.85 -12.54 2.26
C ASN A 73 3.99 -11.98 3.09
N ARG A 74 4.63 -12.83 3.90
CA ARG A 74 5.75 -12.42 4.74
C ARG A 74 7.04 -12.52 3.95
N ILE A 75 7.49 -11.40 3.44
CA ILE A 75 8.76 -11.30 2.71
C ILE A 75 9.53 -10.09 3.22
N ASP A 76 10.84 -10.18 3.12
CA ASP A 76 11.69 -9.02 3.35
C ASP A 76 11.67 -8.17 2.08
N PHE A 77 11.25 -6.94 2.23
CA PHE A 77 11.15 -6.02 1.09
C PHE A 77 12.21 -4.94 1.19
N VAL A 78 13.03 -4.84 0.17
CA VAL A 78 14.00 -3.75 0.00
C VAL A 78 13.59 -2.97 -1.25
N GLN A 79 13.21 -1.72 -1.05
CA GLN A 79 12.72 -0.89 -2.14
C GLN A 79 13.87 -0.37 -3.00
N ARG A 80 13.77 -0.60 -4.30
CA ARG A 80 14.70 -0.09 -5.31
C ARG A 80 14.07 1.10 -6.04
N THR A 81 14.86 1.77 -6.88
CA THR A 81 14.37 2.94 -7.61
C THR A 81 13.24 2.63 -8.58
N GLU A 82 13.13 1.39 -9.04
CA GLU A 82 12.06 0.93 -9.92
C GLU A 82 10.82 0.44 -9.18
N ASP A 83 10.84 0.43 -7.85
CA ASP A 83 9.75 -0.06 -7.02
C ASP A 83 8.96 1.10 -6.43
N ALA A 84 7.64 1.01 -6.50
CA ALA A 84 6.75 1.87 -5.73
C ALA A 84 6.11 1.04 -4.62
N ALA A 85 5.82 1.67 -3.50
CA ALA A 85 5.14 1.00 -2.39
C ALA A 85 3.86 1.74 -2.06
N LEU A 86 2.76 1.01 -1.99
CA LEU A 86 1.48 1.51 -1.50
C LEU A 86 1.36 1.12 -0.04
N VAL A 87 1.40 2.13 0.84
CA VAL A 87 1.43 1.93 2.28
C VAL A 87 0.06 2.18 2.89
N PHE A 88 -0.40 1.23 3.69
CA PHE A 88 -1.62 1.34 4.47
C PHE A 88 -1.27 1.39 5.95
N LYS A 89 -1.86 2.32 6.68
CA LYS A 89 -1.61 2.47 8.11
C LYS A 89 -2.91 2.82 8.84
N LEU A 90 -3.20 2.11 9.92
CA LEU A 90 -4.29 2.48 10.82
C LEU A 90 -3.84 3.64 11.71
N LYS A 91 -4.74 4.59 11.96
CA LYS A 91 -4.47 5.71 12.87
C LYS A 91 -4.47 5.29 14.32
N LYS A 92 -5.22 4.24 14.66
CA LYS A 92 -5.27 3.66 16.00
C LYS A 92 -5.10 2.17 15.90
N ARG A 93 -4.57 1.57 16.95
CA ARG A 93 -4.37 0.13 16.99
C ARG A 93 -5.73 -0.59 17.01
N ALA A 94 -5.90 -1.56 16.12
CA ALA A 94 -7.08 -2.42 16.13
C ALA A 94 -6.90 -3.56 17.15
N PRO A 95 -8.00 -4.11 17.69
CA PRO A 95 -7.92 -5.31 18.53
C PRO A 95 -7.30 -6.47 17.76
N GLU A 96 -6.48 -7.26 18.43
CA GLU A 96 -5.84 -8.41 17.81
C GLU A 96 -6.87 -9.46 17.37
N GLY A 97 -6.60 -10.08 16.23
CA GLY A 97 -7.42 -11.18 15.71
C GLY A 97 -8.79 -10.76 15.20
N VAL A 98 -9.07 -9.47 15.11
CA VAL A 98 -10.34 -8.96 14.64
C VAL A 98 -10.18 -8.34 13.26
N VAL A 99 -11.00 -8.78 12.31
CA VAL A 99 -11.09 -8.13 11.01
C VAL A 99 -12.16 -7.05 11.10
N LEU A 100 -11.76 -5.81 10.87
CA LEU A 100 -12.66 -4.67 10.97
C LEU A 100 -13.64 -4.63 9.81
N THR A 101 -14.88 -4.20 10.07
CA THR A 101 -15.82 -3.85 9.02
C THR A 101 -15.39 -2.52 8.40
N ARG A 102 -15.96 -2.19 7.23
CA ARG A 102 -15.70 -0.91 6.60
C ARG A 102 -16.07 0.26 7.53
N GLU A 103 -17.17 0.13 8.26
CA GLU A 103 -17.64 1.15 9.19
C GLU A 103 -16.69 1.32 10.36
N GLU A 104 -16.23 0.23 10.96
CA GLU A 104 -15.25 0.25 12.04
C GLU A 104 -13.92 0.85 11.57
N LEU A 105 -13.50 0.54 10.36
CA LEU A 105 -12.29 1.07 9.77
C LEU A 105 -12.39 2.59 9.58
N GLU A 106 -13.52 3.08 9.10
CA GLU A 106 -13.76 4.52 8.95
C GLU A 106 -13.75 5.25 10.31
N GLU A 107 -14.28 4.61 11.34
CA GLU A 107 -14.30 5.15 12.70
C GLU A 107 -12.90 5.23 13.31
N ILE A 108 -12.10 4.19 13.17
CA ILE A 108 -10.71 4.17 13.66
C ILE A 108 -9.86 5.16 12.86
N GLY A 109 -10.11 5.20 11.57
CA GLY A 109 -9.33 6.01 10.64
C GLY A 109 -8.11 5.28 10.11
N TYR A 110 -7.75 5.60 8.89
CA TYR A 110 -6.58 5.02 8.23
C TYR A 110 -5.94 6.06 7.31
N GLU A 111 -4.72 5.76 6.92
CA GLU A 111 -3.97 6.57 5.97
C GLU A 111 -3.42 5.68 4.87
N LEU A 112 -3.39 6.23 3.67
CA LEU A 112 -2.74 5.61 2.52
C LEU A 112 -1.64 6.53 2.02
N GLY A 113 -0.55 5.95 1.59
CA GLY A 113 0.57 6.72 1.05
C GLY A 113 1.28 5.98 -0.07
N LEU A 114 1.94 6.75 -0.91
CA LEU A 114 2.79 6.22 -1.97
C LEU A 114 4.24 6.55 -1.64
N LEU A 115 5.04 5.51 -1.46
CA LEU A 115 6.47 5.65 -1.19
C LEU A 115 7.24 5.31 -2.46
N THR A 116 7.98 6.28 -2.96
CA THR A 116 8.83 6.10 -4.14
C THR A 116 10.27 6.39 -3.79
N ARG A 117 11.19 5.75 -4.51
CA ARG A 117 12.62 5.95 -4.33
C ARG A 117 13.23 6.47 -5.63
N SER A 118 13.93 7.59 -5.56
CA SER A 118 14.54 8.21 -6.73
C SER A 118 16.05 7.96 -6.86
N ALA A 119 16.69 7.57 -5.77
CA ALA A 119 18.14 7.30 -5.81
C ALA A 119 18.59 6.31 -4.73
#